data_8a9d7b84d1dc3e83b3c534bdf72709dc
#
_entry.id   8a9d7b84d1dc3e83b3c534bdf72709dc
#
_cell.length_a   1.000
_cell.length_b   1.000
_cell.length_c   1.000
_cell.angle_alpha   90.00
_cell.angle_beta   90.00
_cell.angle_gamma   90.00
#
_symmetry.space_group_name_H-M   'P 1'
#
loop_
_entity.id
_entity.type
_entity.pdbx_description
1 polymer ?
#
loop_
_entity_poly.entity_id
_entity_poly.type
_entity_poly.pdbx_seq_one_letter_code
_entity_poly.pdbx_strand_id
1 'polypeptide(L)'
;MPLGVVVTGAQANDGCQTEVVLHALVVAPPTAESGVPCLDPRALPRVQADGAYGNGPTQERAWRAGFRLQAPKRGYAQPGVGKIRNAVERCHNFFAQFGRVFRRFDRSSRHYLGWLELASCIILLRSGFVS
;
A
#
# COMPACT_ATOMS: atom_id res chain seq x y z
N MET A 1 -7.50 -5.70 2.34
CA MET A 1 -6.53 -6.50 3.11
C MET A 1 -5.18 -5.84 3.02
N PRO A 2 -4.46 -5.65 4.13
CA PRO A 2 -3.12 -5.07 4.10
C PRO A 2 -2.11 -6.10 3.60
N LEU A 3 -1.36 -5.77 2.55
CA LEU A 3 -0.31 -6.62 1.99
C LEU A 3 1.10 -6.09 2.26
N GLY A 4 1.22 -4.87 2.74
CA GLY A 4 2.46 -4.25 3.16
C GLY A 4 2.16 -3.04 4.03
N VAL A 5 2.99 -2.81 5.04
CA VAL A 5 2.86 -1.71 6.00
C VAL A 5 4.22 -1.12 6.28
N VAL A 6 4.30 0.20 6.33
CA VAL A 6 5.50 0.94 6.69
C VAL A 6 5.14 2.01 7.73
N VAL A 7 5.99 2.18 8.71
CA VAL A 7 5.83 3.23 9.73
C VAL A 7 6.87 4.31 9.49
N THR A 8 6.40 5.53 9.30
CA THR A 8 7.25 6.71 9.09
C THR A 8 6.92 7.79 10.11
N GLY A 9 7.77 8.81 10.20
CA GLY A 9 7.47 9.98 11.00
C GLY A 9 6.28 10.76 10.42
N ALA A 10 5.51 11.43 11.27
CA ALA A 10 4.32 12.19 10.87
C ALA A 10 4.61 13.34 9.87
N GLN A 11 5.87 13.74 9.74
CA GLN A 11 6.31 14.78 8.81
C GLN A 11 6.78 14.22 7.46
N ALA A 12 6.86 12.89 7.31
CA ALA A 12 7.29 12.27 6.07
C ALA A 12 6.25 12.49 4.98
N ASN A 13 6.69 12.90 3.80
CA ASN A 13 5.82 13.01 2.64
C ASN A 13 5.48 11.61 2.13
N ASP A 14 4.20 11.30 2.06
CA ASP A 14 3.70 9.97 1.67
C ASP A 14 4.17 9.55 0.27
N GLY A 15 4.21 10.48 -0.68
CA GLY A 15 4.72 10.20 -2.03
C GLY A 15 6.19 9.76 -2.05
N CYS A 16 7.01 10.21 -1.09
CA CYS A 16 8.39 9.77 -0.95
C CYS A 16 8.51 8.33 -0.44
N GLN A 17 7.49 7.82 0.24
CA GLN A 17 7.46 6.46 0.80
C GLN A 17 6.92 5.41 -0.17
N THR A 18 6.46 5.81 -1.35
CA THR A 18 5.82 4.92 -2.33
C THR A 18 6.67 3.71 -2.66
N GLU A 19 7.95 3.90 -2.97
CA GLU A 19 8.87 2.82 -3.30
C GLU A 19 9.07 1.86 -2.11
N VAL A 20 9.26 2.39 -0.91
CA VAL A 20 9.45 1.62 0.32
C VAL A 20 8.22 0.77 0.65
N VAL A 21 7.02 1.35 0.52
CA VAL A 21 5.75 0.64 0.74
C VAL A 21 5.56 -0.48 -0.29
N LEU A 22 5.88 -0.23 -1.55
CA LEU A 22 5.75 -1.24 -2.60
C LEU A 22 6.74 -2.40 -2.42
N HIS A 23 7.96 -2.13 -1.94
CA HIS A 23 8.91 -3.17 -1.58
C HIS A 23 8.54 -3.93 -0.31
N ALA A 24 7.73 -3.37 0.57
CA ALA A 24 7.21 -4.05 1.76
C ALA A 24 6.04 -5.00 1.48
N LEU A 25 5.58 -5.12 0.23
CA LEU A 25 4.54 -6.08 -0.12
C LEU A 25 5.02 -7.51 0.07
N VAL A 26 4.24 -8.30 0.81
CA VAL A 26 4.53 -9.73 1.06
C VAL A 26 4.27 -10.61 -0.16
N VAL A 27 3.51 -10.11 -1.13
CA VAL A 27 3.25 -10.79 -2.41
C VAL A 27 4.11 -10.12 -3.47
N ALA A 28 5.06 -10.86 -4.01
CA ALA A 28 5.88 -10.36 -5.11
C ALA A 28 5.01 -10.07 -6.35
N PRO A 29 5.26 -8.96 -7.06
CA PRO A 29 4.63 -8.73 -8.34
C PRO A 29 5.00 -9.86 -9.32
N PRO A 30 4.11 -10.24 -10.26
CA PRO A 30 4.43 -11.22 -11.26
C PRO A 30 5.65 -10.75 -12.06
N THR A 31 6.74 -11.50 -11.96
CA THR A 31 7.92 -11.32 -12.80
C THR A 31 7.71 -12.10 -14.11
N ALA A 32 8.26 -11.59 -15.22
CA ALA A 32 8.32 -12.38 -16.42
C ALA A 32 9.09 -13.69 -16.16
N GLU A 33 8.72 -14.78 -16.84
CA GLU A 33 9.30 -16.12 -16.66
C GLU A 33 10.85 -16.15 -16.75
N SER A 34 11.46 -15.13 -17.34
CA SER A 34 12.91 -14.95 -17.47
C SER A 34 13.60 -14.31 -16.27
N GLY A 35 12.88 -13.96 -15.21
CA GLY A 35 13.45 -13.23 -14.07
C GLY A 35 13.88 -11.78 -14.37
N VAL A 36 13.68 -11.32 -15.60
CA VAL A 36 13.96 -9.95 -16.02
C VAL A 36 12.74 -9.09 -15.71
N PRO A 37 12.91 -7.90 -15.12
CA PRO A 37 11.81 -6.96 -14.94
C PRO A 37 11.10 -6.73 -16.25
N CYS A 38 9.78 -6.89 -16.29
CA CYS A 38 9.01 -6.64 -17.49
C CYS A 38 9.18 -5.17 -17.90
N LEU A 39 9.84 -4.95 -19.04
CA LEU A 39 10.09 -3.60 -19.57
C LEU A 39 8.85 -2.98 -20.25
N ASP A 40 7.78 -3.77 -20.46
CA ASP A 40 6.53 -3.23 -20.97
C ASP A 40 5.72 -2.60 -19.82
N PRO A 41 5.55 -1.26 -19.80
CA PRO A 41 4.77 -0.58 -18.78
C PRO A 41 3.32 -1.06 -18.70
N ARG A 42 2.81 -1.71 -19.75
CA ARG A 42 1.42 -2.21 -19.79
C ARG A 42 1.26 -3.54 -19.06
N ALA A 43 2.35 -4.31 -18.95
CA ALA A 43 2.37 -5.60 -18.26
C ALA A 43 2.62 -5.47 -16.75
N LEU A 44 3.06 -4.29 -16.26
CA LEU A 44 3.29 -4.05 -14.84
C LEU A 44 1.98 -4.08 -14.04
N PRO A 45 1.99 -4.67 -12.84
CA PRO A 45 0.84 -4.65 -11.94
C PRO A 45 0.43 -3.21 -11.60
N ARG A 46 -0.87 -2.96 -11.57
CA ARG A 46 -1.42 -1.63 -11.30
C ARG A 46 -1.64 -1.43 -9.81
N VAL A 47 -1.13 -0.32 -9.29
CA VAL A 47 -1.42 0.19 -7.95
C VAL A 47 -2.30 1.42 -8.08
N GLN A 48 -3.42 1.43 -7.39
CA GLN A 48 -4.31 2.57 -7.35
C GLN A 48 -4.07 3.37 -6.08
N ALA A 49 -3.98 4.69 -6.25
CA ALA A 49 -3.76 5.63 -5.17
C ALA A 49 -4.69 6.85 -5.32
N ASP A 50 -4.75 7.67 -4.30
CA ASP A 50 -5.50 8.92 -4.36
C ASP A 50 -4.79 10.00 -5.21
N GLY A 51 -5.47 11.14 -5.41
CA GLY A 51 -4.94 12.23 -6.23
C GLY A 51 -3.66 12.89 -5.72
N ALA A 52 -3.31 12.70 -4.44
CA ALA A 52 -2.07 13.22 -3.86
C ALA A 52 -0.83 12.53 -4.43
N TYR A 53 -0.99 11.29 -4.88
CA TYR A 53 0.09 10.48 -5.49
C TYR A 53 0.21 10.68 -7.01
N GLY A 54 -0.64 11.50 -7.62
CA GLY A 54 -0.70 11.71 -9.08
C GLY A 54 0.45 12.54 -9.68
N ASN A 55 1.52 12.83 -8.93
CA ASN A 55 2.66 13.61 -9.40
C ASN A 55 3.74 12.72 -10.06
N GLY A 56 4.54 13.32 -10.95
CA GLY A 56 5.57 12.63 -11.72
C GLY A 56 6.61 11.89 -10.86
N PRO A 57 7.19 12.51 -9.83
CA PRO A 57 8.17 11.83 -8.97
C PRO A 57 7.62 10.59 -8.27
N THR A 58 6.35 10.61 -7.86
CA THR A 58 5.70 9.45 -7.23
C THR A 58 5.45 8.33 -8.23
N GLN A 59 5.04 8.66 -9.45
CA GLN A 59 4.89 7.70 -10.54
C GLN A 59 6.22 7.04 -10.90
N GLU A 60 7.32 7.80 -10.95
CA GLU A 60 8.65 7.26 -11.22
C GLU A 60 9.11 6.29 -10.12
N ARG A 61 8.85 6.60 -8.83
CA ARG A 61 9.16 5.69 -7.72
C ARG A 61 8.38 4.38 -7.81
N ALA A 62 7.09 4.45 -8.14
CA ALA A 62 6.28 3.26 -8.34
C ALA A 62 6.81 2.41 -9.50
N TRP A 63 7.20 3.05 -10.59
CA TRP A 63 7.78 2.36 -11.74
C TRP A 63 9.11 1.67 -11.42
N ARG A 64 9.99 2.33 -10.66
CA ARG A 64 11.24 1.72 -10.16
C ARG A 64 10.97 0.50 -9.28
N ALA A 65 9.89 0.51 -8.51
CA ALA A 65 9.46 -0.64 -7.72
C ALA A 65 8.77 -1.74 -8.53
N GLY A 66 8.65 -1.59 -9.86
CA GLY A 66 8.01 -2.57 -10.74
C GLY A 66 6.48 -2.48 -10.79
N PHE A 67 5.91 -1.32 -10.50
CA PHE A 67 4.46 -1.10 -10.49
C PHE A 67 4.05 0.09 -11.35
N ARG A 68 2.84 0.02 -11.90
CA ARG A 68 2.20 1.14 -12.57
C ARG A 68 1.24 1.85 -11.62
N LEU A 69 1.56 3.07 -11.24
CA LEU A 69 0.71 3.87 -10.39
C LEU A 69 -0.44 4.51 -11.20
N GLN A 70 -1.65 4.30 -10.75
CA GLN A 70 -2.85 4.94 -11.28
C GLN A 70 -3.45 5.82 -10.19
N ALA A 71 -3.30 7.13 -10.33
CA ALA A 71 -3.89 8.11 -9.44
C ALA A 71 -4.72 9.12 -10.25
N PRO A 72 -5.90 9.54 -9.77
CA PRO A 72 -6.69 10.56 -10.45
C PRO A 72 -5.92 11.88 -10.47
N LYS A 73 -6.04 12.63 -11.55
CA LYS A 73 -5.54 14.01 -11.57
C LYS A 73 -6.33 14.82 -10.53
N ARG A 74 -5.64 15.66 -9.78
CA ARG A 74 -6.23 16.51 -8.76
C ARG A 74 -7.36 17.35 -9.39
N GLY A 75 -8.56 17.24 -8.84
CA GLY A 75 -9.77 17.95 -9.35
C GLY A 75 -10.60 17.18 -10.37
N TYR A 76 -10.22 15.99 -10.79
CA TYR A 76 -11.00 15.16 -11.70
C TYR A 76 -11.53 13.91 -10.99
N ALA A 77 -12.84 13.74 -10.96
CA ALA A 77 -13.47 12.51 -10.49
C ALA A 77 -13.27 11.41 -11.55
N GLN A 78 -12.69 10.27 -11.15
CA GLN A 78 -12.64 9.10 -12.02
C GLN A 78 -13.78 8.13 -11.68
N PRO A 79 -14.49 7.59 -12.68
CA PRO A 79 -15.50 6.55 -12.47
C PRO A 79 -14.86 5.30 -11.83
N GLY A 80 -15.52 4.72 -10.83
CA GLY A 80 -15.06 3.48 -10.18
C GLY A 80 -14.15 3.66 -8.97
N VAL A 81 -13.63 4.85 -8.69
CA VAL A 81 -12.76 5.13 -7.53
C VAL A 81 -13.48 4.90 -6.19
N GLY A 82 -14.81 5.02 -6.14
CA GLY A 82 -15.60 4.78 -4.93
C GLY A 82 -15.44 3.36 -4.35
N LYS A 83 -15.36 2.33 -5.20
CA LYS A 83 -15.16 0.93 -4.75
C LYS A 83 -13.80 0.73 -4.09
N ILE A 84 -12.77 1.42 -4.60
CA ILE A 84 -11.40 1.31 -4.11
C ILE A 84 -11.25 2.08 -2.79
N ARG A 85 -11.81 3.28 -2.72
CA ARG A 85 -11.87 4.06 -1.49
C ARG A 85 -12.51 3.27 -0.36
N ASN A 86 -13.64 2.60 -0.63
CA ASN A 86 -14.29 1.72 0.33
C ASN A 86 -13.38 0.55 0.80
N ALA A 87 -12.50 0.04 -0.05
CA ALA A 87 -11.57 -1.02 0.33
C ALA A 87 -10.49 -0.50 1.30
N VAL A 88 -9.97 0.70 1.06
CA VAL A 88 -8.99 1.36 1.94
C VAL A 88 -9.64 1.73 3.28
N GLU A 89 -10.83 2.34 3.25
CA GLU A 89 -11.57 2.69 4.47
C GLU A 89 -11.91 1.44 5.31
N ARG A 90 -12.31 0.34 4.69
CA ARG A 90 -12.50 -0.94 5.38
C ARG A 90 -11.21 -1.46 6.00
N CYS A 91 -10.08 -1.33 5.33
CA CYS A 91 -8.79 -1.72 5.87
C CYS A 91 -8.45 -0.91 7.13
N HIS A 92 -8.63 0.40 7.11
CA HIS A 92 -8.45 1.26 8.28
C HIS A 92 -9.40 0.88 9.43
N ASN A 93 -10.67 0.58 9.12
CA ASN A 93 -11.64 0.14 10.11
C ASN A 93 -11.25 -1.21 10.75
N PHE A 94 -10.67 -2.13 9.98
CA PHE A 94 -10.14 -3.37 10.55
C PHE A 94 -8.98 -3.11 11.52
N PHE A 95 -8.04 -2.24 11.16
CA PHE A 95 -6.96 -1.86 12.05
C PHE A 95 -7.45 -1.14 13.32
N ALA A 96 -8.50 -0.33 13.21
CA ALA A 96 -9.09 0.38 14.37
C ALA A 96 -9.66 -0.56 15.45
N GLN A 97 -9.96 -1.82 15.11
CA GLN A 97 -10.41 -2.84 16.07
C GLN A 97 -9.29 -3.30 17.02
N PHE A 98 -8.03 -3.07 16.65
CA PHE A 98 -6.88 -3.42 17.48
C PHE A 98 -6.44 -2.21 18.32
N GLY A 99 -6.71 -2.25 19.62
CA GLY A 99 -6.50 -1.11 20.51
C GLY A 99 -5.06 -0.57 20.48
N ARG A 100 -4.05 -1.42 20.37
CA ARG A 100 -2.64 -1.04 20.27
C ARG A 100 -2.26 -0.39 18.93
N VAL A 101 -2.98 -0.70 17.87
CA VAL A 101 -2.82 -0.09 16.55
C VAL A 101 -3.58 1.23 16.49
N PHE A 102 -4.80 1.26 17.00
CA PHE A 102 -5.65 2.45 17.01
C PHE A 102 -5.08 3.56 17.90
N ARG A 103 -4.57 3.18 19.08
CA ARG A 103 -3.90 4.10 20.03
C ARG A 103 -2.44 3.68 20.13
N ARG A 104 -1.56 4.48 19.55
CA ARG A 104 -0.13 4.23 19.66
C ARG A 104 0.36 4.53 21.08
N PHE A 105 0.66 3.48 21.84
CA PHE A 105 1.31 3.56 23.15
C PHE A 105 2.82 3.37 23.08
N ASP A 106 3.29 2.75 22.01
CA ASP A 106 4.70 2.39 21.86
C ASP A 106 5.53 3.59 21.41
N ARG A 107 6.61 3.88 22.14
CA ARG A 107 7.57 4.93 21.79
C ARG A 107 8.42 4.53 20.57
N SER A 108 8.73 3.25 20.46
CA SER A 108 9.50 2.70 19.35
C SER A 108 8.64 2.45 18.12
N SER A 109 9.04 2.98 16.97
CA SER A 109 8.40 2.70 15.68
C SER A 109 8.47 1.22 15.31
N ARG A 110 9.53 0.53 15.71
CA ARG A 110 9.72 -0.90 15.47
C ARG A 110 8.69 -1.75 16.22
N HIS A 111 8.40 -1.43 17.48
CA HIS A 111 7.38 -2.13 18.25
C HIS A 111 5.98 -1.85 17.69
N TYR A 112 5.72 -0.62 17.28
CA TYR A 112 4.45 -0.27 16.65
C TYR A 112 4.27 -0.98 15.30
N LEU A 113 5.32 -1.09 14.49
CA LEU A 113 5.30 -1.86 13.25
C LEU A 113 4.96 -3.34 13.52
N GLY A 114 5.56 -3.94 14.54
CA GLY A 114 5.25 -5.33 14.93
C GLY A 114 3.76 -5.53 15.27
N TRP A 115 3.11 -4.58 15.92
CA TRP A 115 1.66 -4.63 16.17
C TRP A 115 0.84 -4.51 14.88
N LEU A 116 1.27 -3.66 13.95
CA LEU A 116 0.62 -3.52 12.65
C LEU A 116 0.75 -4.80 11.81
N GLU A 117 1.91 -5.42 11.80
CA GLU A 117 2.16 -6.69 11.10
C GLU A 117 1.33 -7.82 11.70
N LEU A 118 1.28 -7.95 13.02
CA LEU A 118 0.44 -8.93 13.71
C LEU A 118 -1.04 -8.72 13.41
N ALA A 119 -1.52 -7.48 13.47
CA ALA A 119 -2.90 -7.14 13.12
C ALA A 119 -3.19 -7.48 11.65
N SER A 120 -2.25 -7.21 10.75
CA SER A 120 -2.36 -7.56 9.33
C SER A 120 -2.49 -9.06 9.12
N CYS A 121 -1.69 -9.88 9.82
CA CYS A 121 -1.80 -11.33 9.79
C CYS A 121 -3.18 -11.81 10.26
N ILE A 122 -3.68 -11.27 11.36
CA ILE A 122 -5.01 -11.64 11.89
C ILE A 122 -6.12 -11.26 10.90
N ILE A 123 -6.03 -10.08 10.28
CA ILE A 123 -7.01 -9.63 9.26
C ILE A 123 -6.98 -10.58 8.06
N LEU A 124 -5.79 -10.96 7.59
CA LEU A 124 -5.63 -11.88 6.45
C LEU A 124 -6.22 -13.26 6.75
N LEU A 125 -5.93 -13.82 7.93
CA LEU A 125 -6.47 -15.12 8.35
C LEU A 125 -8.02 -15.09 8.45
N ARG A 126 -8.58 -14.02 9.01
CA ARG A 126 -10.05 -13.88 9.13
C ARG A 126 -10.74 -13.66 7.79
N SER A 127 -10.04 -13.15 6.80
CA SER A 127 -10.60 -12.90 5.46
C SER A 127 -10.68 -14.13 4.57
N GLY A 128 -10.19 -15.31 5.02
CA GLY A 128 -10.12 -16.52 4.24
C GLY A 128 -9.11 -16.49 3.09
N PHE A 129 -8.21 -15.50 3.08
CA PHE A 129 -7.20 -15.36 2.01
C PHE A 129 -6.13 -16.46 2.05
N VAL A 130 -5.97 -17.10 3.21
CA VAL A 130 -4.94 -18.12 3.47
C VAL A 130 -5.56 -19.53 3.56
N SER A 131 -6.74 -19.69 3.03
CA SER A 131 -7.38 -21.02 2.96
C SER A 131 -6.93 -21.82 1.73
#